data_c7d04465ca0ff21da1e45de1c35aa228
#
_entry.id   c7d04465ca0ff21da1e45de1c35aa228
#
_cell.length_a   1.000
_cell.length_b   1.000
_cell.length_c   1.000
_cell.angle_alpha   90.00
_cell.angle_beta   90.00
_cell.angle_gamma   90.00
#
_symmetry.space_group_name_H-M   'P 1'
#
loop_
_entity.id
_entity.type
_entity.pdbx_description
1 polymer ?
#
loop_
_entity_poly.entity_id
_entity_poly.type
_entity_poly.pdbx_seq_one_letter_code
_entity_poly.pdbx_strand_id
1 'polypeptide(L)'
;EIVRDEITGKEQIVLNVENKIEDVTQIILTMARGSTKSEDVNEVTKQIISEAIAEEYSSIGVNNNVNSLYAVDQRSTSRTEFLGRKKKAMPTMTSWYKRIVNNARANTNEDYRFHYSYLVKVMRQYVREYNGPMSYFDGQSTFDLLDGTQFINMDISQLEERFARPLAQQILL
;
A
#
# COMPACT_ATOMS: atom_id res chain seq x y z
N GLU A 1 3.49 9.66 13.76
CA GLU A 1 2.80 10.54 14.73
C GLU A 1 3.54 10.48 16.06
N ILE A 2 3.73 11.63 16.70
CA ILE A 2 4.30 11.71 18.06
C ILE A 2 3.10 11.78 19.03
N VAL A 3 2.98 10.76 19.88
CA VAL A 3 1.93 10.71 20.91
C VAL A 3 2.60 10.83 22.26
N ARG A 4 2.09 11.70 23.10
CA ARG A 4 2.53 11.86 24.48
C ARG A 4 1.71 10.94 25.38
N ASP A 5 2.39 10.06 26.09
CA ASP A 5 1.77 9.21 27.09
C ASP A 5 1.27 10.09 28.25
N GLU A 6 -0.02 10.08 28.50
CA GLU A 6 -0.67 10.95 29.52
C GLU A 6 -0.24 10.62 30.95
N ILE A 7 0.20 9.38 31.21
CA ILE A 7 0.58 8.90 32.53
C ILE A 7 2.06 9.20 32.81
N THR A 8 2.92 8.90 31.85
CA THR A 8 4.40 9.02 32.03
C THR A 8 4.95 10.33 31.49
N GLY A 9 4.18 11.08 30.70
CA GLY A 9 4.61 12.30 30.03
C GLY A 9 5.66 12.09 28.94
N LYS A 10 6.02 10.82 28.61
CA LYS A 10 6.99 10.51 27.59
C LYS A 10 6.40 10.58 26.19
N GLU A 11 7.16 11.15 25.28
CA GLU A 11 6.80 11.17 23.87
C GLU A 11 7.20 9.83 23.22
N GLN A 12 6.26 9.24 22.49
CA GLN A 12 6.47 8.03 21.72
C GLN A 12 6.11 8.27 20.26
N ILE A 13 6.93 7.73 19.37
CA ILE A 13 6.59 7.70 17.95
C ILE A 13 5.67 6.48 17.73
N VAL A 14 4.46 6.75 17.28
CA VAL A 14 3.44 5.73 17.01
C VAL A 14 3.13 5.74 15.52
N LEU A 15 3.04 4.55 14.92
CA LEU A 15 2.53 4.40 13.56
C LEU A 15 1.01 4.47 13.60
N ASN A 16 0.43 5.19 12.66
CA ASN A 16 -1.00 5.11 12.44
C ASN A 16 -1.27 4.19 11.25
N VAL A 17 -1.32 2.88 11.53
CA VAL A 17 -1.53 1.85 10.51
C VAL A 17 -2.92 1.96 9.88
N GLU A 18 -3.93 2.38 10.64
CA GLU A 18 -5.29 2.56 10.16
C GLU A 18 -5.36 3.67 9.08
N ASN A 19 -4.74 4.82 9.35
CA ASN A 19 -4.63 5.88 8.34
C ASN A 19 -3.89 5.39 7.10
N LYS A 20 -2.81 4.61 7.27
CA LYS A 20 -2.07 4.07 6.14
C LYS A 20 -2.91 3.10 5.31
N ILE A 21 -3.73 2.26 5.95
CA ILE A 21 -4.68 1.37 5.28
C ILE A 21 -5.67 2.20 4.47
N GLU A 22 -6.22 3.26 5.05
CA GLU A 22 -7.17 4.15 4.35
C GLU A 22 -6.52 4.82 3.15
N ASP A 23 -5.31 5.39 3.28
CA ASP A 23 -4.57 6.03 2.19
C ASP A 23 -4.36 5.06 1.01
N VAL A 24 -3.86 3.85 1.30
CA VAL A 24 -3.65 2.82 0.28
C VAL A 24 -4.97 2.36 -0.34
N THR A 25 -6.03 2.25 0.47
CA THR A 25 -7.38 1.94 0.00
C THR A 25 -7.84 2.98 -1.02
N GLN A 26 -7.66 4.27 -0.74
CA GLN A 26 -8.04 5.35 -1.66
C GLN A 26 -7.22 5.32 -2.96
N ILE A 27 -5.94 5.00 -2.89
CA ILE A 27 -5.08 4.83 -4.08
C ILE A 27 -5.63 3.70 -4.96
N ILE A 28 -5.91 2.52 -4.38
CA ILE A 28 -6.43 1.37 -5.13
C ILE A 28 -7.84 1.66 -5.69
N LEU A 29 -8.70 2.36 -4.93
CA LEU A 29 -10.00 2.81 -5.44
C LEU A 29 -9.87 3.75 -6.63
N THR A 30 -8.91 4.68 -6.59
CA THR A 30 -8.60 5.57 -7.71
C THR A 30 -8.15 4.78 -8.95
N MET A 31 -7.29 3.79 -8.75
CA MET A 31 -6.86 2.85 -9.81
C MET A 31 -8.06 2.08 -10.39
N ALA A 32 -8.95 1.59 -9.54
CA ALA A 32 -10.15 0.86 -9.96
C ALA A 32 -11.11 1.76 -10.76
N ARG A 33 -11.37 2.98 -10.30
CA ARG A 33 -12.24 3.95 -10.97
C ARG A 33 -11.69 4.43 -12.31
N GLY A 34 -10.39 4.67 -12.39
CA GLY A 34 -9.74 5.13 -13.63
C GLY A 34 -9.80 4.13 -14.77
N SER A 35 -10.01 2.85 -14.47
CA SER A 35 -10.08 1.77 -15.47
C SER A 35 -11.47 1.59 -16.10
N THR A 36 -12.51 2.13 -15.48
CA THR A 36 -13.90 2.00 -15.96
C THR A 36 -14.73 3.22 -15.55
N LYS A 37 -15.74 3.55 -16.33
CA LYS A 37 -16.75 4.57 -15.99
C LYS A 37 -17.75 4.06 -14.93
N SER A 38 -17.32 3.19 -14.03
CA SER A 38 -18.21 2.29 -13.31
C SER A 38 -18.73 2.92 -12.02
N GLU A 39 -20.05 2.89 -11.86
CA GLU A 39 -20.76 3.03 -10.59
C GLU A 39 -20.52 1.80 -9.67
N ASP A 40 -19.75 0.79 -10.16
CA ASP A 40 -19.51 -0.48 -9.48
C ASP A 40 -18.54 -0.37 -8.31
N VAL A 41 -17.90 0.79 -8.15
CA VAL A 41 -16.99 1.06 -7.01
C VAL A 41 -17.80 1.68 -5.88
N ASN A 42 -18.30 0.83 -4.99
CA ASN A 42 -19.11 1.21 -3.83
C ASN A 42 -18.41 0.86 -2.50
N GLU A 43 -19.13 1.00 -1.39
CA GLU A 43 -18.63 0.71 -0.05
C GLU A 43 -18.18 -0.75 0.11
N VAL A 44 -18.84 -1.72 -0.56
CA VAL A 44 -18.42 -3.13 -0.51
C VAL A 44 -17.04 -3.30 -1.17
N THR A 45 -16.81 -2.66 -2.31
CA THR A 45 -15.50 -2.66 -2.98
C THR A 45 -14.42 -2.06 -2.08
N LYS A 46 -14.73 -0.93 -1.42
CA LYS A 46 -13.84 -0.28 -0.46
C LYS A 46 -13.50 -1.21 0.70
N GLN A 47 -14.50 -1.87 1.27
CA GLN A 47 -14.31 -2.83 2.37
C GLN A 47 -13.39 -3.98 1.98
N ILE A 48 -13.62 -4.62 0.82
CA ILE A 48 -12.78 -5.72 0.31
C ILE A 48 -11.30 -5.28 0.19
N ILE A 49 -11.07 -4.09 -0.34
CA ILE A 49 -9.70 -3.56 -0.49
C ILE A 49 -9.08 -3.31 0.87
N SER A 50 -9.78 -2.62 1.77
CA SER A 50 -9.29 -2.28 3.10
C SER A 50 -8.96 -3.53 3.93
N GLU A 51 -9.82 -4.54 3.90
CA GLU A 51 -9.59 -5.83 4.57
C GLU A 51 -8.35 -6.53 4.01
N ALA A 52 -8.19 -6.60 2.68
CA ALA A 52 -7.02 -7.23 2.07
C ALA A 52 -5.71 -6.51 2.43
N ILE A 53 -5.72 -5.17 2.51
CA ILE A 53 -4.55 -4.39 2.92
C ILE A 53 -4.22 -4.65 4.39
N ALA A 54 -5.23 -4.64 5.27
CA ALA A 54 -5.07 -4.90 6.70
C ALA A 54 -4.50 -6.30 6.96
N GLU A 55 -5.01 -7.32 6.27
CA GLU A 55 -4.52 -8.69 6.34
C GLU A 55 -3.06 -8.81 5.90
N GLU A 56 -2.65 -8.12 4.83
CA GLU A 56 -1.26 -8.12 4.37
C GLU A 56 -0.32 -7.44 5.39
N TYR A 57 -0.68 -6.28 5.94
CA TYR A 57 0.10 -5.66 7.01
C TYR A 57 0.20 -6.55 8.24
N SER A 58 -0.91 -7.17 8.65
CA SER A 58 -0.94 -8.11 9.77
C SER A 58 -0.06 -9.34 9.51
N SER A 59 -0.06 -9.89 8.28
CA SER A 59 0.71 -11.07 7.91
C SER A 59 2.23 -10.87 8.03
N ILE A 60 2.72 -9.64 7.81
CA ILE A 60 4.12 -9.27 8.00
C ILE A 60 4.40 -8.74 9.41
N GLY A 61 3.39 -8.75 10.30
CA GLY A 61 3.49 -8.32 11.69
C GLY A 61 3.70 -6.82 11.84
N VAL A 62 3.19 -5.99 10.94
CA VAL A 62 3.16 -4.53 11.08
C VAL A 62 1.96 -4.12 11.92
N ASN A 63 2.20 -3.28 12.91
CA ASN A 63 1.21 -2.71 13.81
C ASN A 63 1.61 -1.28 14.22
N ASN A 64 0.91 -0.67 15.14
CA ASN A 64 1.16 0.71 15.55
C ASN A 64 2.50 0.94 16.28
N ASN A 65 3.27 -0.10 16.56
CA ASN A 65 4.62 0.02 17.11
C ASN A 65 5.64 0.22 15.98
N VAL A 66 6.43 1.28 16.03
CA VAL A 66 7.48 1.59 15.05
C VAL A 66 8.46 0.43 14.84
N ASN A 67 8.80 -0.30 15.92
CA ASN A 67 9.69 -1.46 15.81
C ASN A 67 9.13 -2.57 14.93
N SER A 68 7.83 -2.62 14.70
CA SER A 68 7.18 -3.62 13.84
C SER A 68 7.57 -3.50 12.37
N LEU A 69 8.09 -2.34 11.95
CA LEU A 69 8.58 -2.12 10.59
C LEU A 69 9.90 -2.82 10.29
N TYR A 70 10.60 -3.30 11.32
CA TYR A 70 11.97 -3.81 11.21
C TYR A 70 12.03 -5.31 11.51
N ALA A 71 12.99 -6.00 10.86
CA ALA A 71 13.26 -7.40 11.16
C ALA A 71 13.92 -7.56 12.54
N VAL A 72 13.51 -8.59 13.27
CA VAL A 72 13.93 -8.80 14.67
C VAL A 72 15.43 -9.10 14.78
N ASP A 73 16.00 -9.86 13.84
CA ASP A 73 17.35 -10.45 13.95
C ASP A 73 18.32 -10.08 12.82
N GLN A 74 17.98 -9.12 11.96
CA GLN A 74 18.85 -8.75 10.86
C GLN A 74 19.50 -7.38 11.13
N ARG A 75 20.77 -7.41 11.49
CA ARG A 75 21.59 -6.19 11.47
C ARG A 75 22.02 -5.88 10.04
N SER A 76 21.96 -4.64 9.66
CA SER A 76 22.43 -4.18 8.38
C SER A 76 23.42 -3.02 8.56
N THR A 77 24.24 -2.82 7.55
CA THR A 77 25.25 -1.78 7.48
C THR A 77 24.80 -0.57 6.65
N SER A 78 23.58 -0.60 6.15
CA SER A 78 23.02 0.48 5.32
C SER A 78 22.52 1.66 6.17
N ARG A 79 22.67 2.89 5.65
CA ARG A 79 22.21 4.13 6.31
C ARG A 79 20.67 4.24 6.42
N THR A 80 19.94 3.39 5.67
CA THR A 80 18.47 3.36 5.65
C THR A 80 17.84 2.68 6.85
N GLU A 81 18.65 2.37 7.87
CA GLU A 81 18.24 1.49 8.94
C GLU A 81 18.15 2.20 10.27
N PHE A 82 16.96 2.10 10.85
CA PHE A 82 16.75 2.59 12.20
C PHE A 82 17.44 1.66 13.21
N LEU A 83 18.40 2.18 13.97
CA LEU A 83 19.16 1.43 14.99
C LEU A 83 19.87 0.17 14.45
N GLY A 84 20.30 0.16 13.19
CA GLY A 84 21.00 -0.96 12.57
C GLY A 84 20.11 -2.17 12.29
N ARG A 85 18.78 -2.01 12.25
CA ARG A 85 17.83 -3.04 11.90
C ARG A 85 17.35 -2.87 10.45
N LYS A 86 17.31 -3.97 9.73
CA LYS A 86 16.80 -3.97 8.36
C LYS A 86 15.29 -3.76 8.34
N LYS A 87 14.83 -2.79 7.54
CA LYS A 87 13.40 -2.59 7.31
C LYS A 87 12.79 -3.80 6.60
N LYS A 88 11.62 -4.24 7.02
CA LYS A 88 10.85 -5.29 6.35
C LYS A 88 10.45 -4.86 4.94
N ALA A 89 10.38 -5.80 4.01
CA ALA A 89 9.73 -5.57 2.73
C ALA A 89 8.24 -5.27 2.97
N MET A 90 7.79 -4.15 2.45
CA MET A 90 6.37 -3.75 2.57
C MET A 90 5.53 -4.44 1.50
N PRO A 91 4.22 -4.63 1.74
CA PRO A 91 3.33 -5.14 0.72
C PRO A 91 3.36 -4.30 -0.56
N THR A 92 3.25 -4.97 -1.69
CA THR A 92 3.20 -4.35 -3.02
C THR A 92 1.83 -4.58 -3.66
N MET A 93 1.60 -4.00 -4.83
CA MET A 93 0.37 -4.24 -5.59
C MET A 93 0.17 -5.74 -5.88
N THR A 94 1.25 -6.47 -6.18
CA THR A 94 1.20 -7.93 -6.35
C THR A 94 0.73 -8.64 -5.09
N SER A 95 1.19 -8.27 -3.90
CA SER A 95 0.76 -8.93 -2.66
C SER A 95 -0.72 -8.66 -2.34
N TRP A 96 -1.18 -7.43 -2.47
CA TRP A 96 -2.60 -7.08 -2.27
C TRP A 96 -3.50 -7.76 -3.30
N TYR A 97 -3.09 -7.79 -4.57
CA TYR A 97 -3.82 -8.51 -5.61
C TYR A 97 -3.97 -10.01 -5.28
N LYS A 98 -2.88 -10.67 -4.88
CA LYS A 98 -2.91 -12.09 -4.48
C LYS A 98 -3.83 -12.32 -3.29
N ARG A 99 -3.83 -11.40 -2.31
CA ARG A 99 -4.73 -11.46 -1.17
C ARG A 99 -6.19 -11.38 -1.61
N ILE A 100 -6.54 -10.41 -2.45
CA ILE A 100 -7.89 -10.26 -3.00
C ILE A 100 -8.32 -11.51 -3.79
N VAL A 101 -7.43 -12.09 -4.60
CA VAL A 101 -7.72 -13.35 -5.33
C VAL A 101 -7.98 -14.51 -4.37
N ASN A 102 -7.20 -14.63 -3.31
CA ASN A 102 -7.38 -15.69 -2.30
C ASN A 102 -8.69 -15.49 -1.53
N ASN A 103 -8.99 -14.27 -1.13
CA ASN A 103 -10.25 -13.94 -0.44
C ASN A 103 -11.45 -14.19 -1.36
N ALA A 104 -11.34 -13.88 -2.67
CA ALA A 104 -12.36 -14.19 -3.67
C ALA A 104 -12.66 -15.69 -3.78
N ARG A 105 -11.62 -16.53 -3.71
CA ARG A 105 -11.78 -17.99 -3.76
C ARG A 105 -12.39 -18.57 -2.49
N ALA A 106 -12.10 -17.96 -1.35
CA ALA A 106 -12.65 -18.37 -0.05
C ALA A 106 -14.06 -17.79 0.19
N ASN A 107 -14.47 -16.79 -0.57
CA ASN A 107 -15.74 -16.10 -0.38
C ASN A 107 -16.94 -17.00 -0.73
N THR A 108 -17.86 -17.11 0.20
CA THR A 108 -19.14 -17.83 0.03
C THR A 108 -20.34 -16.89 -0.10
N ASN A 109 -20.14 -15.59 0.10
CA ASN A 109 -21.21 -14.60 0.01
C ASN A 109 -21.41 -14.17 -1.45
N GLU A 110 -22.58 -14.43 -2.00
CA GLU A 110 -22.97 -14.08 -3.37
C GLU A 110 -22.90 -12.57 -3.64
N ASP A 111 -23.26 -11.73 -2.65
CA ASP A 111 -23.28 -10.27 -2.79
C ASP A 111 -21.86 -9.70 -3.03
N TYR A 112 -20.83 -10.38 -2.55
CA TYR A 112 -19.43 -9.98 -2.73
C TYR A 112 -18.81 -10.50 -4.03
N ARG A 113 -19.40 -11.54 -4.65
CA ARG A 113 -18.83 -12.21 -5.83
C ARG A 113 -18.55 -11.26 -6.99
N PHE A 114 -19.51 -10.37 -7.29
CA PHE A 114 -19.35 -9.38 -8.35
C PHE A 114 -18.17 -8.44 -8.07
N HIS A 115 -18.09 -7.90 -6.85
CA HIS A 115 -17.05 -6.96 -6.46
C HIS A 115 -15.64 -7.57 -6.49
N TYR A 116 -15.48 -8.81 -6.02
CA TYR A 116 -14.24 -9.55 -6.16
C TYR A 116 -13.84 -9.76 -7.62
N SER A 117 -14.78 -10.21 -8.46
CA SER A 117 -14.51 -10.43 -9.89
C SER A 117 -14.09 -9.15 -10.58
N TYR A 118 -14.75 -8.05 -10.26
CA TYR A 118 -14.42 -6.72 -10.75
C TYR A 118 -13.00 -6.31 -10.35
N LEU A 119 -12.68 -6.36 -9.05
CA LEU A 119 -11.36 -5.99 -8.53
C LEU A 119 -10.25 -6.83 -9.14
N VAL A 120 -10.40 -8.14 -9.21
CA VAL A 120 -9.42 -9.04 -9.81
C VAL A 120 -9.16 -8.67 -11.28
N LYS A 121 -10.21 -8.34 -12.04
CA LYS A 121 -10.08 -7.93 -13.43
C LYS A 121 -9.33 -6.61 -13.57
N VAL A 122 -9.71 -5.60 -12.79
CA VAL A 122 -9.19 -4.23 -12.90
C VAL A 122 -7.77 -4.13 -12.35
N MET A 123 -7.49 -4.73 -11.21
CA MET A 123 -6.17 -4.63 -10.57
C MET A 123 -5.07 -5.38 -11.33
N ARG A 124 -5.42 -6.38 -12.15
CA ARG A 124 -4.44 -7.17 -12.89
C ARG A 124 -3.50 -6.34 -13.76
N GLN A 125 -3.96 -5.23 -14.29
CA GLN A 125 -3.14 -4.34 -15.13
C GLN A 125 -2.01 -3.64 -14.36
N TYR A 126 -2.12 -3.56 -13.03
CA TYR A 126 -1.11 -2.93 -12.16
C TYR A 126 -0.11 -3.94 -11.59
N VAL A 127 -0.28 -5.23 -11.88
CA VAL A 127 0.50 -6.31 -11.28
C VAL A 127 1.63 -6.73 -12.22
N ARG A 128 2.87 -6.61 -11.74
CA ARG A 128 4.08 -6.93 -12.53
C ARG A 128 4.14 -8.39 -12.93
N GLU A 129 3.72 -9.31 -12.08
CA GLU A 129 3.71 -10.74 -12.34
C GLU A 129 2.87 -11.12 -13.59
N TYR A 130 1.89 -10.30 -13.94
CA TYR A 130 1.06 -10.48 -15.14
C TYR A 130 1.46 -9.56 -16.30
N ASN A 131 2.62 -8.92 -16.23
CA ASN A 131 3.08 -7.95 -17.23
C ASN A 131 2.03 -6.87 -17.54
N GLY A 132 1.32 -6.45 -16.51
CA GLY A 132 0.29 -5.41 -16.66
C GLY A 132 0.88 -4.10 -17.18
N PRO A 133 0.18 -3.39 -18.07
CA PRO A 133 0.68 -2.18 -18.71
C PRO A 133 0.96 -1.03 -17.71
N MET A 134 0.36 -1.09 -16.52
CA MET A 134 0.50 -0.08 -15.44
C MET A 134 1.34 -0.61 -14.27
N SER A 135 2.13 -1.68 -14.48
CA SER A 135 2.86 -2.37 -13.40
C SER A 135 4.08 -1.61 -12.85
N TYR A 136 4.37 -0.43 -13.37
CA TYR A 136 5.43 0.42 -12.84
C TYR A 136 5.15 0.94 -11.42
N PHE A 137 3.91 0.88 -10.95
CA PHE A 137 3.56 1.15 -9.55
C PHE A 137 3.75 -0.06 -8.63
N ASP A 138 4.11 -1.23 -9.16
CA ASP A 138 4.22 -2.48 -8.40
C ASP A 138 5.68 -2.80 -8.07
N GLY A 139 6.11 -2.43 -6.89
CA GLY A 139 7.48 -2.69 -6.42
C GLY A 139 7.76 -2.10 -5.05
N GLN A 140 8.92 -2.47 -4.50
CA GLN A 140 9.47 -1.80 -3.33
C GLN A 140 9.99 -0.42 -3.74
N SER A 141 9.89 0.57 -2.85
CA SER A 141 10.55 1.85 -3.05
C SER A 141 12.06 1.62 -3.17
N THR A 142 12.64 2.09 -4.27
CA THR A 142 14.10 2.14 -4.47
C THR A 142 14.69 3.44 -3.94
N PHE A 143 13.88 4.26 -3.34
CA PHE A 143 14.13 5.63 -3.01
C PHE A 143 14.22 5.81 -1.50
N ASP A 144 15.28 6.39 -1.04
CA ASP A 144 15.45 6.72 0.37
C ASP A 144 15.32 8.22 0.59
N LEU A 145 14.18 8.64 1.09
CA LEU A 145 13.92 10.04 1.46
C LEU A 145 14.73 10.48 2.70
N LEU A 146 15.35 9.53 3.41
CA LEU A 146 16.05 9.77 4.66
C LEU A 146 17.58 9.81 4.50
N ASP A 147 18.11 9.72 3.28
CA ASP A 147 19.55 9.69 3.01
C ASP A 147 20.26 11.05 3.22
N GLY A 148 19.52 12.06 3.65
CA GLY A 148 20.02 13.42 3.86
C GLY A 148 19.94 14.31 2.63
N THR A 149 19.29 13.85 1.55
CA THR A 149 19.04 14.66 0.36
C THR A 149 18.06 15.79 0.69
N GLN A 150 18.49 17.05 0.54
CA GLN A 150 17.66 18.21 0.89
C GLN A 150 16.64 18.57 -0.18
N PHE A 151 16.82 18.10 -1.41
CA PHE A 151 15.95 18.40 -2.54
C PHE A 151 15.82 17.20 -3.46
N ILE A 152 14.57 16.83 -3.75
CA ILE A 152 14.22 15.74 -4.65
C ILE A 152 13.28 16.28 -5.72
N ASN A 153 13.69 16.16 -6.98
CA ASN A 153 12.85 16.48 -8.13
C ASN A 153 12.43 15.20 -8.82
N MET A 154 11.12 14.97 -8.91
CA MET A 154 10.54 13.83 -9.59
C MET A 154 9.90 14.27 -10.90
N ASP A 155 10.49 13.86 -12.01
CA ASP A 155 9.91 14.11 -13.34
C ASP A 155 8.89 13.03 -13.69
N ILE A 156 7.62 13.41 -13.68
CA ILE A 156 6.48 12.55 -14.05
C ILE A 156 5.91 12.92 -15.44
N SER A 157 6.60 13.76 -16.21
CA SER A 157 6.12 14.26 -17.50
C SER A 157 5.91 13.16 -18.54
N GLN A 158 6.67 12.06 -18.43
CA GLN A 158 6.57 10.90 -19.32
C GLN A 158 5.37 9.98 -19.04
N LEU A 159 4.68 10.21 -17.91
CA LEU A 159 3.49 9.42 -17.59
C LEU A 159 2.27 9.93 -18.37
N GLU A 160 1.38 9.00 -18.72
CA GLU A 160 0.12 9.31 -19.39
C GLU A 160 -0.69 10.32 -18.58
N GLU A 161 -1.19 11.40 -19.27
CA GLU A 161 -1.75 12.58 -18.61
C GLU A 161 -3.08 12.33 -17.89
N ARG A 162 -3.93 11.47 -18.45
CA ARG A 162 -5.30 11.35 -17.97
C ARG A 162 -5.41 10.58 -16.67
N PHE A 163 -4.53 9.60 -16.48
CA PHE A 163 -4.63 8.69 -15.35
C PHE A 163 -3.32 8.47 -14.60
N ALA A 164 -2.26 8.09 -15.30
CA ALA A 164 -1.01 7.71 -14.65
C ALA A 164 -0.33 8.89 -13.93
N ARG A 165 -0.37 10.09 -14.49
CA ARG A 165 0.21 11.29 -13.89
C ARG A 165 -0.54 11.72 -12.61
N PRO A 166 -1.88 11.86 -12.60
CA PRO A 166 -2.63 12.15 -11.37
C PRO A 166 -2.42 11.09 -10.28
N LEU A 167 -2.37 9.81 -10.67
CA LEU A 167 -2.10 8.73 -9.73
C LEU A 167 -0.70 8.82 -9.13
N ALA A 168 0.32 9.10 -9.94
CA ALA A 168 1.69 9.31 -9.46
C ALA A 168 1.75 10.49 -8.48
N GLN A 169 1.07 11.60 -8.76
CA GLN A 169 0.97 12.73 -7.85
C GLN A 169 0.35 12.34 -6.52
N GLN A 170 -0.73 11.54 -6.53
CA GLN A 170 -1.38 11.06 -5.30
C GLN A 170 -0.48 10.13 -4.48
N ILE A 171 0.37 9.32 -5.13
CA ILE A 171 1.30 8.41 -4.45
C ILE A 171 2.49 9.17 -3.82
N LEU A 172 2.90 10.29 -4.43
CA LEU A 172 4.06 11.08 -4.00
C LEU A 172 3.74 12.12 -2.91
N LEU A 173 2.47 12.42 -2.68
CA LEU A 173 2.00 13.31 -1.60
C LEU A 173 1.83 12.55 -0.27
#